data_ceba91cec6610d6e4554eec7f6c65568
#
_entry.id   ceba91cec6610d6e4554eec7f6c65568
#
_cell.length_a   1.000
_cell.length_b   1.000
_cell.length_c   1.000
_cell.angle_alpha   90.00
_cell.angle_beta   90.00
_cell.angle_gamma   90.00
#
_symmetry.space_group_name_H-M   'P 1'
#
loop_
_entity.id
_entity.type
_entity.pdbx_description
1 polymer ?
#
loop_
_entity_poly.entity_id
_entity_poly.type
_entity_poly.pdbx_seq_one_letter_code
_entity_poly.pdbx_strand_id
1 'polypeptide(L)'
;PKSISGTRAIKYIQRMALKNLKDIKPLPPHPAELAPPKPKPEAQEQHTCSCHSHQPERRAFLKSATGLIGAGVALSLGAVLGVSAVGPTLENQSPQWVNAGNEKDFPVGGITSVTLSYPRKQAFHVENKEVPVLVRRDSDKDFICFSSSCPHLGCAVSWDELSRRFKCACHGGAFDRDGNVIAGPPPAPLARLPWKLEDGILKVEVV
;
A
#
# COMPACT_ATOMS: atom_id res chain seq x y z
N PRO A 1 -19.63 27.30 -31.65
CA PRO A 1 -18.33 27.36 -31.00
C PRO A 1 -17.40 26.36 -31.70
N LYS A 2 -16.44 26.89 -32.47
CA LYS A 2 -15.53 26.11 -33.31
C LYS A 2 -14.42 25.53 -32.40
N SER A 3 -14.36 24.20 -32.31
CA SER A 3 -13.30 23.43 -31.71
C SER A 3 -11.97 23.74 -32.42
N ILE A 4 -11.03 24.37 -31.73
CA ILE A 4 -9.67 24.60 -32.22
C ILE A 4 -8.91 23.27 -32.03
N SER A 5 -8.61 22.64 -33.14
CA SER A 5 -7.86 21.37 -33.22
C SER A 5 -6.50 21.48 -32.52
N GLY A 6 -6.25 20.60 -31.54
CA GLY A 6 -5.03 20.55 -30.71
C GLY A 6 -3.70 20.44 -31.47
N THR A 7 -3.74 20.09 -32.74
CA THR A 7 -2.57 19.93 -33.62
C THR A 7 -1.89 21.28 -33.97
N ARG A 8 -2.62 22.38 -33.95
CA ARG A 8 -2.04 23.73 -34.23
C ARG A 8 -1.30 24.29 -33.02
N ALA A 9 -1.78 24.03 -31.81
CA ALA A 9 -1.13 24.48 -30.58
C ALA A 9 0.22 23.80 -30.37
N ILE A 10 0.33 22.50 -30.66
CA ILE A 10 1.59 21.74 -30.52
C ILE A 10 2.64 22.24 -31.50
N LYS A 11 2.28 22.52 -32.75
CA LYS A 11 3.21 23.08 -33.76
C LYS A 11 3.66 24.51 -33.42
N TYR A 12 2.82 25.31 -32.77
CA TYR A 12 3.19 26.65 -32.32
C TYR A 12 4.21 26.62 -31.18
N ILE A 13 4.01 25.73 -30.20
CA ILE A 13 4.93 25.56 -29.05
C ILE A 13 6.29 25.02 -29.53
N GLN A 14 6.31 24.06 -30.45
CA GLN A 14 7.56 23.55 -31.03
C GLN A 14 8.34 24.61 -31.82
N ARG A 15 7.66 25.51 -32.55
CA ARG A 15 8.33 26.62 -33.27
C ARG A 15 8.89 27.69 -32.34
N MET A 16 8.22 27.96 -31.21
CA MET A 16 8.74 28.89 -30.20
C MET A 16 9.97 28.35 -29.47
N ALA A 17 9.97 27.04 -29.13
CA ALA A 17 11.10 26.37 -28.50
C ALA A 17 12.36 26.33 -29.39
N LEU A 18 12.19 26.14 -30.71
CA LEU A 18 13.30 26.10 -31.67
C LEU A 18 13.88 27.49 -32.00
N LYS A 19 13.13 28.57 -31.84
CA LYS A 19 13.65 29.93 -32.02
C LYS A 19 14.57 30.35 -30.87
N ASN A 20 14.22 29.99 -29.63
CA ASN A 20 15.04 30.31 -28.45
C ASN A 20 16.36 29.55 -28.39
N LEU A 21 16.49 28.40 -29.09
CA LEU A 21 17.74 27.64 -29.09
C LEU A 21 18.82 28.21 -30.00
N LYS A 22 18.45 29.06 -30.97
CA LYS A 22 19.43 29.68 -31.93
C LYS A 22 20.12 30.92 -31.39
N ASP A 23 19.60 31.51 -30.32
CA ASP A 23 20.13 32.75 -29.73
C ASP A 23 20.96 32.47 -28.45
N ILE A 24 21.24 31.20 -28.10
CA ILE A 24 22.10 30.86 -26.97
C ILE A 24 23.54 31.08 -27.40
N LYS A 25 24.09 32.21 -27.00
CA LYS A 25 25.52 32.50 -27.13
C LYS A 25 26.32 31.47 -26.34
N PRO A 26 27.32 30.80 -26.92
CA PRO A 26 28.10 29.83 -26.19
C PRO A 26 28.74 30.47 -24.95
N LEU A 27 28.61 29.79 -23.82
CA LEU A 27 29.22 30.21 -22.56
C LEU A 27 30.75 30.30 -22.75
N PRO A 28 31.41 31.34 -22.21
CA PRO A 28 32.87 31.41 -22.23
C PRO A 28 33.45 30.19 -21.48
N PRO A 29 34.57 29.66 -21.91
CA PRO A 29 35.18 28.51 -21.28
C PRO A 29 35.46 28.79 -19.81
N HIS A 30 35.18 27.80 -18.98
CA HIS A 30 35.33 27.86 -17.53
C HIS A 30 36.82 28.11 -17.19
N PRO A 31 37.16 28.97 -16.23
CA PRO A 31 38.55 29.30 -15.88
C PRO A 31 39.42 28.13 -15.37
N ALA A 32 38.87 26.93 -15.27
CA ALA A 32 39.57 25.73 -14.88
C ALA A 32 40.38 25.05 -16.00
N GLU A 33 40.29 25.56 -17.25
CA GLU A 33 40.99 24.97 -18.40
C GLU A 33 42.34 25.65 -18.74
N LEU A 34 42.77 26.57 -17.90
CA LEU A 34 44.12 27.11 -17.95
C LEU A 34 45.04 26.14 -17.20
N ALA A 35 45.82 25.36 -17.96
CA ALA A 35 46.81 24.44 -17.41
C ALA A 35 47.74 25.18 -16.42
N PRO A 36 48.03 24.59 -15.26
CA PRO A 36 48.89 25.21 -14.28
C PRO A 36 50.29 25.38 -14.85
N PRO A 37 50.98 26.49 -14.55
CA PRO A 37 52.37 26.72 -15.01
C PRO A 37 53.30 25.61 -14.49
N LYS A 38 54.17 25.09 -15.35
CA LYS A 38 55.15 24.08 -15.01
C LYS A 38 56.03 24.58 -13.85
N PRO A 39 56.18 23.80 -12.77
CA PRO A 39 57.04 24.20 -11.67
C PRO A 39 58.51 24.25 -12.12
N LYS A 40 59.18 25.33 -11.74
CA LYS A 40 60.63 25.44 -11.85
C LYS A 40 61.29 24.40 -10.97
N PRO A 41 62.46 23.85 -11.37
CA PRO A 41 63.20 22.93 -10.53
C PRO A 41 63.85 23.72 -9.38
N GLU A 42 63.23 23.63 -8.19
CA GLU A 42 63.84 24.07 -6.95
C GLU A 42 64.67 22.93 -6.35
N ALA A 43 65.85 23.29 -5.92
CA ALA A 43 66.79 22.41 -5.31
C ALA A 43 66.27 21.70 -4.10
N GLN A 44 66.39 20.39 -4.03
CA GLN A 44 66.05 19.58 -2.89
C GLN A 44 66.97 19.91 -1.69
N GLU A 45 66.51 20.79 -0.82
CA GLU A 45 67.04 20.80 0.55
C GLU A 45 66.35 19.67 1.30
N GLN A 46 67.02 18.63 1.60
CA GLN A 46 66.62 17.53 2.45
C GLN A 46 66.51 18.02 3.90
N HIS A 47 65.42 18.63 4.27
CA HIS A 47 65.08 18.77 5.65
C HIS A 47 64.49 17.43 6.14
N THR A 48 65.34 16.63 6.75
CA THR A 48 64.93 15.50 7.60
C THR A 48 64.21 16.02 8.84
N CYS A 49 62.96 16.40 8.70
CA CYS A 49 62.06 16.57 9.84
C CYS A 49 61.61 15.19 10.33
N SER A 50 62.40 14.64 11.26
CA SER A 50 61.98 13.50 12.08
C SER A 50 60.89 13.94 13.06
N CYS A 51 59.67 14.12 12.57
CA CYS A 51 58.48 14.27 13.37
C CYS A 51 57.47 13.15 13.05
N HIS A 52 57.95 11.91 13.18
CA HIS A 52 57.07 10.75 13.22
C HIS A 52 56.65 10.47 14.65
N SER A 53 55.86 11.35 15.25
CA SER A 53 55.01 10.91 16.33
C SER A 53 53.85 10.12 15.70
N HIS A 54 54.15 8.87 15.46
CA HIS A 54 53.16 7.87 15.11
C HIS A 54 52.12 7.85 16.24
N GLN A 55 50.96 8.47 16.05
CA GLN A 55 49.80 8.27 16.91
C GLN A 55 48.80 7.36 16.19
N PRO A 56 49.10 6.06 16.01
CA PRO A 56 48.16 5.11 15.41
C PRO A 56 46.95 4.91 16.30
N GLU A 57 47.08 5.12 17.58
CA GLU A 57 46.05 4.87 18.62
C GLU A 57 44.85 5.78 18.49
N ARG A 58 45.01 7.08 18.27
CA ARG A 58 43.89 7.99 18.12
C ARG A 58 43.02 7.70 16.90
N ARG A 59 43.66 7.38 15.77
CA ARG A 59 42.92 7.03 14.54
C ARG A 59 42.24 5.67 14.65
N ALA A 60 42.88 4.70 15.29
CA ALA A 60 42.30 3.40 15.56
C ALA A 60 41.13 3.52 16.54
N PHE A 61 41.30 4.28 17.59
CA PHE A 61 40.19 4.55 18.56
C PHE A 61 38.99 5.26 17.91
N LEU A 62 39.22 6.31 17.12
CA LEU A 62 38.14 7.01 16.44
C LEU A 62 37.41 6.10 15.44
N LYS A 63 38.12 5.28 14.68
CA LYS A 63 37.50 4.30 13.76
C LYS A 63 36.68 3.27 14.49
N SER A 64 37.19 2.71 15.60
CA SER A 64 36.45 1.73 16.40
C SER A 64 35.24 2.35 17.10
N ALA A 65 35.40 3.55 17.67
CA ALA A 65 34.30 4.27 18.33
C ALA A 65 33.19 4.62 17.32
N THR A 66 33.56 5.16 16.15
CA THR A 66 32.57 5.47 15.09
C THR A 66 31.90 4.20 14.57
N GLY A 67 32.65 3.11 14.43
CA GLY A 67 32.11 1.81 14.02
C GLY A 67 31.11 1.24 15.02
N LEU A 68 31.42 1.30 16.31
CA LEU A 68 30.52 0.83 17.38
C LEU A 68 29.25 1.66 17.46
N ILE A 69 29.35 2.99 17.42
CA ILE A 69 28.21 3.88 17.41
C ILE A 69 27.34 3.62 16.15
N GLY A 70 27.97 3.53 14.99
CA GLY A 70 27.28 3.24 13.73
C GLY A 70 26.56 1.89 13.74
N ALA A 71 27.22 0.85 14.26
CA ALA A 71 26.63 -0.47 14.42
C ALA A 71 25.44 -0.43 15.42
N GLY A 72 25.58 0.26 16.53
CA GLY A 72 24.50 0.42 17.53
C GLY A 72 23.28 1.12 16.92
N VAL A 73 23.47 2.19 16.18
CA VAL A 73 22.38 2.91 15.49
C VAL A 73 21.74 2.04 14.41
N ALA A 74 22.54 1.33 13.61
CA ALA A 74 22.02 0.46 12.56
C ALA A 74 21.19 -0.71 13.13
N LEU A 75 21.65 -1.32 14.23
CA LEU A 75 20.93 -2.39 14.93
C LEU A 75 19.62 -1.90 15.52
N SER A 76 19.63 -0.74 16.19
CA SER A 76 18.41 -0.18 16.78
C SER A 76 17.37 0.21 15.73
N LEU A 77 17.78 0.89 14.66
CA LEU A 77 16.90 1.22 13.54
C LEU A 77 16.41 -0.04 12.83
N GLY A 78 17.28 -1.02 12.59
CA GLY A 78 16.92 -2.29 11.99
C GLY A 78 15.91 -3.07 12.83
N ALA A 79 16.06 -3.09 14.14
CA ALA A 79 15.11 -3.72 15.04
C ALA A 79 13.74 -3.03 15.01
N VAL A 80 13.71 -1.69 15.08
CA VAL A 80 12.43 -0.93 15.02
C VAL A 80 11.74 -1.15 13.68
N LEU A 81 12.45 -1.03 12.57
CA LEU A 81 11.88 -1.23 11.24
C LEU A 81 11.44 -2.68 11.03
N GLY A 82 12.23 -3.66 11.53
CA GLY A 82 11.88 -5.07 11.47
C GLY A 82 10.61 -5.39 12.24
N VAL A 83 10.49 -4.92 13.47
CA VAL A 83 9.27 -5.11 14.28
C VAL A 83 8.07 -4.42 13.64
N SER A 84 8.25 -3.21 13.09
CA SER A 84 7.16 -2.49 12.42
C SER A 84 6.70 -3.15 11.12
N ALA A 85 7.61 -3.79 10.40
CA ALA A 85 7.27 -4.47 9.14
C ALA A 85 6.63 -5.86 9.36
N VAL A 86 7.09 -6.60 10.37
CA VAL A 86 6.67 -7.98 10.63
C VAL A 86 5.56 -8.06 11.71
N GLY A 87 5.52 -7.10 12.64
CA GLY A 87 4.58 -7.08 13.75
C GLY A 87 3.11 -7.25 13.30
N PRO A 88 2.59 -6.47 12.34
CA PRO A 88 1.21 -6.60 11.88
C PRO A 88 0.87 -7.96 11.26
N THR A 89 1.86 -8.64 10.66
CA THR A 89 1.64 -9.95 10.03
C THR A 89 1.63 -11.11 11.03
N LEU A 90 2.20 -10.90 12.22
CA LEU A 90 2.22 -11.88 13.30
C LEU A 90 1.02 -11.76 14.25
N GLU A 91 0.25 -10.69 14.14
CA GLU A 91 -0.97 -10.53 14.92
C GLU A 91 -2.03 -11.47 14.38
N ASN A 92 -2.06 -12.68 14.94
CA ASN A 92 -3.08 -13.70 14.65
C ASN A 92 -4.43 -13.14 15.09
N GLN A 93 -5.22 -12.66 14.11
CA GLN A 93 -6.59 -12.27 14.37
C GLN A 93 -7.40 -13.53 14.58
N SER A 94 -7.71 -13.84 15.83
CA SER A 94 -8.62 -14.94 16.13
C SER A 94 -9.99 -14.65 15.53
N PRO A 95 -10.57 -15.63 14.82
CA PRO A 95 -11.91 -15.48 14.27
C PRO A 95 -12.91 -15.18 15.39
N GLN A 96 -13.80 -14.24 15.15
CA GLN A 96 -14.81 -13.79 16.12
C GLN A 96 -16.21 -14.06 15.59
N TRP A 97 -17.06 -14.59 16.47
CA TRP A 97 -18.49 -14.76 16.19
C TRP A 97 -19.24 -13.46 16.51
N VAL A 98 -19.76 -12.82 15.49
CA VAL A 98 -20.47 -11.55 15.59
C VAL A 98 -21.95 -11.76 15.32
N ASN A 99 -22.81 -11.12 16.11
CA ASN A 99 -24.25 -11.16 15.95
C ASN A 99 -24.66 -10.41 14.67
N ALA A 100 -25.32 -11.11 13.75
CA ALA A 100 -25.84 -10.54 12.50
C ALA A 100 -27.29 -10.08 12.62
N GLY A 101 -28.04 -10.60 13.59
CA GLY A 101 -29.43 -10.28 13.81
C GLY A 101 -30.29 -11.50 14.23
N ASN A 102 -31.55 -11.29 14.38
CA ASN A 102 -32.50 -12.36 14.69
C ASN A 102 -32.87 -13.11 13.38
N GLU A 103 -33.10 -14.42 13.46
CA GLU A 103 -33.48 -15.22 12.28
C GLU A 103 -34.73 -14.67 11.57
N LYS A 104 -35.63 -14.03 12.32
CA LYS A 104 -36.87 -13.44 11.80
C LYS A 104 -36.63 -12.20 10.94
N ASP A 105 -35.48 -11.56 11.07
CA ASP A 105 -35.10 -10.37 10.30
C ASP A 105 -34.70 -10.73 8.85
N PHE A 106 -34.53 -12.03 8.60
CA PHE A 106 -34.13 -12.53 7.27
C PHE A 106 -35.29 -13.29 6.63
N PRO A 107 -35.91 -12.73 5.58
CA PRO A 107 -37.03 -13.40 4.88
C PRO A 107 -36.54 -14.68 4.17
N VAL A 108 -37.31 -15.74 4.24
CA VAL A 108 -37.03 -16.99 3.50
C VAL A 108 -37.05 -16.73 1.99
N GLY A 109 -36.01 -17.20 1.30
CA GLY A 109 -35.82 -16.96 -0.13
C GLY A 109 -35.23 -15.59 -0.48
N GLY A 110 -35.08 -14.69 0.52
CA GLY A 110 -34.52 -13.36 0.37
C GLY A 110 -33.00 -13.30 0.53
N ILE A 111 -32.44 -12.16 0.15
CA ILE A 111 -31.04 -11.79 0.40
C ILE A 111 -31.03 -10.43 1.10
N THR A 112 -30.43 -10.37 2.28
CA THR A 112 -30.40 -9.17 3.12
C THR A 112 -28.96 -8.73 3.35
N SER A 113 -28.69 -7.44 3.22
CA SER A 113 -27.38 -6.86 3.59
C SER A 113 -27.39 -6.42 5.04
N VAL A 114 -26.41 -6.85 5.81
CA VAL A 114 -26.24 -6.52 7.23
C VAL A 114 -24.83 -6.04 7.47
N THR A 115 -24.67 -4.99 8.27
CA THR A 115 -23.33 -4.52 8.70
C THR A 115 -23.04 -5.07 10.08
N LEU A 116 -22.00 -5.90 10.16
CA LEU A 116 -21.48 -6.44 11.42
C LEU A 116 -20.51 -5.42 12.03
N SER A 117 -20.72 -5.07 13.30
CA SER A 117 -19.82 -4.19 14.04
C SER A 117 -19.21 -4.95 15.21
N TYR A 118 -17.87 -4.94 15.30
CA TYR A 118 -17.16 -5.60 16.39
C TYR A 118 -15.89 -4.86 16.75
N PRO A 119 -15.46 -4.89 18.04
CA PRO A 119 -14.24 -4.26 18.47
C PRO A 119 -13.02 -5.05 17.95
N ARG A 120 -12.16 -4.38 17.22
CA ARG A 120 -10.87 -4.91 16.77
C ARG A 120 -9.74 -4.24 17.53
N LYS A 121 -8.90 -5.05 18.14
CA LYS A 121 -7.66 -4.56 18.77
C LYS A 121 -6.56 -4.53 17.73
N GLN A 122 -5.94 -3.35 17.55
CA GLN A 122 -4.74 -3.18 16.75
C GLN A 122 -3.66 -2.56 17.65
N ALA A 123 -2.68 -3.34 18.03
CA ALA A 123 -1.62 -2.93 18.95
C ALA A 123 -2.17 -2.23 20.21
N PHE A 124 -2.11 -0.90 20.25
CA PHE A 124 -2.55 -0.09 21.40
C PHE A 124 -3.90 0.58 21.21
N HIS A 125 -4.56 0.34 20.09
CA HIS A 125 -5.84 0.97 19.75
C HIS A 125 -6.94 -0.07 19.61
N VAL A 126 -8.14 0.27 20.10
CA VAL A 126 -9.35 -0.52 19.88
C VAL A 126 -10.28 0.31 19.03
N GLU A 127 -10.60 -0.17 17.84
CA GLU A 127 -11.57 0.46 16.96
C GLU A 127 -12.72 -0.48 16.66
N ASN A 128 -13.91 0.05 16.43
CA ASN A 128 -15.03 -0.73 15.95
C ASN A 128 -14.88 -0.91 14.44
N LYS A 129 -14.66 -2.15 14.02
CA LYS A 129 -14.62 -2.53 12.61
C LYS A 129 -16.04 -2.84 12.15
N GLU A 130 -16.43 -2.28 11.03
CA GLU A 130 -17.69 -2.56 10.37
C GLU A 130 -17.42 -3.41 9.13
N VAL A 131 -18.13 -4.54 9.04
CA VAL A 131 -18.00 -5.49 7.92
C VAL A 131 -19.39 -5.74 7.35
N PRO A 132 -19.66 -5.30 6.12
CA PRO A 132 -20.91 -5.61 5.45
C PRO A 132 -20.91 -7.08 5.00
N VAL A 133 -22.00 -7.75 5.26
CA VAL A 133 -22.25 -9.16 4.94
C VAL A 133 -23.58 -9.30 4.23
N LEU A 134 -23.63 -10.17 3.25
CA LEU A 134 -24.85 -10.51 2.51
C LEU A 134 -25.35 -11.85 3.02
N VAL A 135 -26.51 -11.86 3.63
CA VAL A 135 -27.14 -13.05 4.20
C VAL A 135 -28.26 -13.50 3.28
N ARG A 136 -28.14 -14.72 2.76
CA ARG A 136 -29.18 -15.42 2.03
C ARG A 136 -29.81 -16.45 2.96
N ARG A 137 -31.14 -16.48 3.05
CA ARG A 137 -31.87 -17.51 3.75
C ARG A 137 -32.63 -18.40 2.75
N ASP A 138 -32.24 -19.65 2.65
CA ASP A 138 -32.85 -20.59 1.72
C ASP A 138 -34.04 -21.35 2.34
N SER A 139 -34.00 -21.63 3.65
CA SER A 139 -35.08 -22.25 4.42
C SER A 139 -35.07 -21.73 5.87
N ASP A 140 -35.94 -22.28 6.71
CA ASP A 140 -36.07 -21.83 8.11
C ASP A 140 -34.79 -21.86 8.90
N LYS A 141 -33.89 -22.83 8.62
CA LYS A 141 -32.65 -23.01 9.34
C LYS A 141 -31.43 -23.06 8.44
N ASP A 142 -31.58 -22.71 7.16
CA ASP A 142 -30.47 -22.75 6.19
C ASP A 142 -30.12 -21.37 5.70
N PHE A 143 -28.91 -20.95 6.00
CA PHE A 143 -28.36 -19.66 5.67
C PHE A 143 -27.07 -19.79 4.86
N ILE A 144 -26.80 -18.84 4.00
CA ILE A 144 -25.52 -18.69 3.35
C ILE A 144 -25.10 -17.23 3.53
N CYS A 145 -23.95 -17.03 4.15
CA CYS A 145 -23.39 -15.71 4.39
C CYS A 145 -22.23 -15.45 3.43
N PHE A 146 -22.28 -14.35 2.72
CA PHE A 146 -21.20 -13.93 1.81
C PHE A 146 -20.55 -12.63 2.32
N SER A 147 -19.25 -12.54 2.15
CA SER A 147 -18.58 -11.24 2.28
C SER A 147 -19.09 -10.29 1.21
N SER A 148 -19.47 -9.08 1.59
CA SER A 148 -19.83 -8.01 0.64
C SER A 148 -18.59 -7.37 -0.03
N SER A 149 -17.40 -7.92 0.19
CA SER A 149 -16.15 -7.45 -0.41
C SER A 149 -15.87 -8.18 -1.72
N CYS A 150 -15.74 -7.42 -2.80
CA CYS A 150 -15.43 -7.98 -4.12
C CYS A 150 -13.99 -8.52 -4.17
N PRO A 151 -13.77 -9.77 -4.58
CA PRO A 151 -12.44 -10.38 -4.62
C PRO A 151 -11.49 -9.78 -5.65
N HIS A 152 -11.96 -8.83 -6.48
CA HIS A 152 -11.08 -8.09 -7.38
C HIS A 152 -10.23 -7.06 -6.64
N LEU A 153 -10.85 -6.06 -6.01
CA LEU A 153 -10.16 -4.96 -5.31
C LEU A 153 -10.92 -4.49 -4.05
N GLY A 154 -11.72 -5.35 -3.43
CA GLY A 154 -12.37 -5.04 -2.16
C GLY A 154 -13.56 -4.09 -2.23
N CYS A 155 -14.04 -3.71 -3.43
CA CYS A 155 -15.22 -2.86 -3.55
C CYS A 155 -16.48 -3.54 -3.00
N ALA A 156 -17.45 -2.72 -2.54
CA ALA A 156 -18.72 -3.24 -2.04
C ALA A 156 -19.51 -3.95 -3.14
N VAL A 157 -20.04 -5.10 -2.77
CA VAL A 157 -20.98 -5.89 -3.57
C VAL A 157 -22.36 -5.78 -2.95
N SER A 158 -23.37 -5.58 -3.77
CA SER A 158 -24.78 -5.54 -3.36
C SER A 158 -25.61 -6.52 -4.18
N TRP A 159 -26.74 -6.95 -3.60
CA TRP A 159 -27.74 -7.73 -4.32
C TRP A 159 -28.65 -6.83 -5.14
N ASP A 160 -28.89 -7.19 -6.39
CA ASP A 160 -29.84 -6.51 -7.27
C ASP A 160 -31.03 -7.44 -7.54
N GLU A 161 -32.18 -7.10 -6.98
CA GLU A 161 -33.40 -7.87 -7.10
C GLU A 161 -33.91 -7.98 -8.55
N LEU A 162 -33.75 -6.93 -9.35
CA LEU A 162 -34.23 -6.91 -10.73
C LEU A 162 -33.47 -7.90 -11.60
N SER A 163 -32.14 -7.90 -11.51
CA SER A 163 -31.32 -8.81 -12.29
C SER A 163 -31.04 -10.14 -11.59
N ARG A 164 -31.47 -10.29 -10.31
CA ARG A 164 -31.26 -11.46 -9.46
C ARG A 164 -29.81 -11.93 -9.42
N ARG A 165 -28.89 -10.96 -9.19
CA ARG A 165 -27.46 -11.20 -9.11
C ARG A 165 -26.78 -10.23 -8.17
N PHE A 166 -25.64 -10.62 -7.65
CA PHE A 166 -24.77 -9.69 -6.93
C PHE A 166 -24.01 -8.84 -7.93
N LYS A 167 -23.86 -7.55 -7.65
CA LYS A 167 -23.16 -6.58 -8.48
C LYS A 167 -22.10 -5.82 -7.69
N CYS A 168 -20.93 -5.68 -8.28
CA CYS A 168 -19.88 -4.79 -7.82
C CYS A 168 -19.89 -3.53 -8.69
N ALA A 169 -20.12 -2.36 -8.08
CA ALA A 169 -20.29 -1.11 -8.80
C ALA A 169 -18.98 -0.57 -9.43
N CYS A 170 -17.80 -0.99 -8.93
CA CYS A 170 -16.53 -0.38 -9.35
C CYS A 170 -16.12 -0.76 -10.78
N HIS A 171 -16.12 -2.06 -11.11
CA HIS A 171 -15.60 -2.55 -12.40
C HIS A 171 -16.56 -3.55 -13.08
N GLY A 172 -17.85 -3.49 -12.74
CA GLY A 172 -18.88 -4.32 -13.38
C GLY A 172 -18.79 -5.81 -13.05
N GLY A 173 -18.14 -6.19 -11.95
CA GLY A 173 -18.16 -7.57 -11.46
C GLY A 173 -19.58 -7.99 -11.15
N ALA A 174 -19.98 -9.18 -11.62
CA ALA A 174 -21.29 -9.76 -11.34
C ALA A 174 -21.17 -11.21 -10.90
N PHE A 175 -22.03 -11.61 -9.96
CA PHE A 175 -22.05 -12.96 -9.42
C PHE A 175 -23.47 -13.49 -9.40
N ASP A 176 -23.60 -14.79 -9.56
CA ASP A 176 -24.88 -15.46 -9.43
C ASP A 176 -25.37 -15.50 -7.97
N ARG A 177 -26.56 -16.10 -7.75
CA ARG A 177 -27.13 -16.24 -6.42
C ARG A 177 -26.26 -17.07 -5.46
N ASP A 178 -25.40 -17.94 -5.98
CA ASP A 178 -24.48 -18.80 -5.22
C ASP A 178 -23.12 -18.16 -4.98
N GLY A 179 -22.94 -16.92 -5.47
CA GLY A 179 -21.71 -16.15 -5.33
C GLY A 179 -20.65 -16.46 -6.40
N ASN A 180 -20.97 -17.28 -7.42
CA ASN A 180 -20.01 -17.58 -8.49
C ASN A 180 -19.93 -16.42 -9.47
N VAL A 181 -18.74 -16.19 -10.03
CA VAL A 181 -18.51 -15.12 -11.00
C VAL A 181 -19.23 -15.44 -12.31
N ILE A 182 -20.05 -14.50 -12.78
CA ILE A 182 -20.74 -14.60 -14.09
C ILE A 182 -20.31 -13.52 -15.06
N ALA A 183 -19.70 -12.42 -14.58
CA ALA A 183 -19.16 -11.37 -15.44
C ALA A 183 -18.14 -10.49 -14.71
N GLY A 184 -17.27 -9.84 -15.46
CA GLY A 184 -16.31 -8.85 -14.98
C GLY A 184 -14.97 -9.44 -14.56
N PRO A 185 -14.11 -8.60 -13.96
CA PRO A 185 -12.74 -8.94 -13.60
C PRO A 185 -12.52 -9.77 -12.32
N PRO A 186 -13.51 -10.07 -11.44
CA PRO A 186 -13.24 -10.82 -10.23
C PRO A 186 -12.62 -12.19 -10.53
N PRO A 187 -11.48 -12.55 -9.89
CA PRO A 187 -10.78 -13.81 -10.16
C PRO A 187 -11.36 -15.02 -9.44
N ALA A 188 -12.27 -14.79 -8.47
CA ALA A 188 -12.81 -15.83 -7.60
C ALA A 188 -14.27 -15.52 -7.21
N PRO A 189 -15.05 -16.52 -6.77
CA PRO A 189 -16.38 -16.32 -6.21
C PRO A 189 -16.36 -15.47 -4.95
N LEU A 190 -17.53 -14.98 -4.53
CA LEU A 190 -17.69 -14.29 -3.25
C LEU A 190 -17.30 -15.24 -2.10
N ALA A 191 -16.52 -14.73 -1.17
CA ALA A 191 -16.10 -15.50 -0.01
C ALA A 191 -17.33 -15.84 0.84
N ARG A 192 -17.51 -17.12 1.14
CA ARG A 192 -18.52 -17.60 2.08
C ARG A 192 -17.98 -17.50 3.50
N LEU A 193 -18.79 -16.95 4.39
CA LEU A 193 -18.45 -16.81 5.80
C LEU A 193 -19.13 -17.93 6.60
N PRO A 194 -18.42 -18.55 7.55
CA PRO A 194 -19.04 -19.49 8.47
C PRO A 194 -20.12 -18.81 9.28
N TRP A 195 -21.19 -19.52 9.55
CA TRP A 195 -22.30 -19.02 10.33
C TRP A 195 -22.81 -20.10 11.29
N LYS A 196 -23.53 -19.67 12.32
CA LYS A 196 -24.26 -20.54 13.25
C LYS A 196 -25.50 -19.85 13.75
N LEU A 197 -26.52 -20.62 14.05
CA LEU A 197 -27.75 -20.16 14.67
C LEU A 197 -27.79 -20.60 16.13
N GLU A 198 -27.80 -19.66 17.06
CA GLU A 198 -27.87 -19.90 18.50
C GLU A 198 -29.04 -19.07 19.08
N ASP A 199 -29.98 -19.72 19.74
CA ASP A 199 -31.13 -19.07 20.38
C ASP A 199 -31.93 -18.14 19.45
N GLY A 200 -32.03 -18.50 18.17
CA GLY A 200 -32.72 -17.67 17.16
C GLY A 200 -31.90 -16.48 16.69
N ILE A 201 -30.65 -16.37 17.09
CA ILE A 201 -29.69 -15.32 16.68
C ILE A 201 -28.73 -15.90 15.67
N LEU A 202 -28.68 -15.30 14.49
CA LEU A 202 -27.67 -15.63 13.47
C LEU A 202 -26.34 -14.97 13.85
N LYS A 203 -25.31 -15.79 13.99
CA LYS A 203 -23.93 -15.34 14.21
C LYS A 203 -23.08 -15.69 13.02
N VAL A 204 -22.23 -14.76 12.61
CA VAL A 204 -21.30 -14.92 11.48
C VAL A 204 -19.89 -14.78 11.98
N GLU A 205 -18.99 -15.64 11.51
CA GLU A 205 -17.59 -15.59 11.83
C GLU A 205 -16.88 -14.56 10.93
N VAL A 206 -16.14 -13.66 11.57
CA VAL A 206 -15.33 -12.63 10.91
C VAL A 206 -13.89 -12.66 11.42
N VAL A 207 -12.95 -12.24 10.56
CA VAL A 207 -11.50 -12.22 10.85
C VAL A 207 -10.97 -10.80 10.76
#